data_c80ac4eda4e9a94b4c4a7998c5834197
#
_entry.id   c80ac4eda4e9a94b4c4a7998c5834197
#
_cell.length_a   1.000
_cell.length_b   1.000
_cell.length_c   1.000
_cell.angle_alpha   90.00
_cell.angle_beta   90.00
_cell.angle_gamma   90.00
#
_symmetry.space_group_name_H-M   'P 1'
#
loop_
_entity.id
_entity.type
_entity.pdbx_description
1 polymer ?
#
loop_
_entity_poly.entity_id
_entity_poly.type
_entity_poly.pdbx_seq_one_letter_code
_entity_poly.pdbx_strand_id
1 'polypeptide(L)'
;DLGNSLLLSTQLALDEINDEKIKIIPRDSGSGNKEQLNRAIKEIINSGAKIIIGPMDSENFKELNKYQDIIFISLSNIEPEISKNVISIGISLESQIKALENFILKQKKKKTIIMYPKNHYSSLIDQKIKNIKIKNYKIFKYNPDPKILTGEIEKLTNYSQRKRNL
;
A
#
# COMPACT_ATOMS: atom_id res chain seq x y z
N ASP A 1 10.15 -0.90 13.71
CA ASP A 1 9.07 0.08 13.59
C ASP A 1 9.25 0.86 12.29
N LEU A 2 8.18 0.89 11.46
CA LEU A 2 8.21 1.48 10.12
C LEU A 2 8.48 3.00 10.17
N GLY A 3 7.95 3.71 11.16
CA GLY A 3 8.19 5.14 11.36
C GLY A 3 9.67 5.46 11.59
N ASN A 4 10.34 4.69 12.44
CA ASN A 4 11.77 4.84 12.68
C ASN A 4 12.59 4.52 11.42
N SER A 5 12.21 3.49 10.66
CA SER A 5 12.89 3.17 9.40
C SER A 5 12.78 4.30 8.38
N LEU A 6 11.60 4.93 8.28
CA LEU A 6 11.41 6.09 7.42
C LEU A 6 12.26 7.28 7.87
N LEU A 7 12.29 7.57 9.17
CA LEU A 7 13.10 8.67 9.71
C LEU A 7 14.58 8.47 9.42
N LEU A 8 15.12 7.27 9.69
CA LEU A 8 16.52 6.95 9.43
C LEU A 8 16.86 7.02 7.94
N SER A 9 15.98 6.51 7.06
CA SER A 9 16.18 6.60 5.61
C SER A 9 16.18 8.05 5.12
N THR A 10 15.32 8.89 5.71
CA THR A 10 15.24 10.30 5.36
C THR A 10 16.49 11.05 5.85
N GLN A 11 17.01 10.73 7.04
CA GLN A 11 18.26 11.29 7.54
C GLN A 11 19.45 10.91 6.65
N LEU A 12 19.55 9.64 6.26
CA LEU A 12 20.59 9.17 5.35
C LEU A 12 20.55 9.91 4.00
N ALA A 13 19.36 10.05 3.43
CA ALA A 13 19.20 10.81 2.17
C ALA A 13 19.61 12.29 2.34
N LEU A 14 19.34 12.89 3.50
CA LEU A 14 19.73 14.26 3.79
C LEU A 14 21.26 14.40 3.88
N ASP A 15 21.91 13.45 4.54
CA ASP A 15 23.37 13.40 4.64
C ASP A 15 24.02 13.26 3.25
N GLU A 16 23.43 12.48 2.34
CA GLU A 16 23.90 12.36 0.96
C GLU A 16 23.71 13.66 0.15
N ILE A 17 22.58 14.35 0.34
CA ILE A 17 22.27 15.62 -0.33
C ILE A 17 23.20 16.72 0.17
N ASN A 18 23.56 16.69 1.45
CA ASN A 18 24.45 17.64 2.13
C ASN A 18 24.04 19.12 1.92
N ASP A 19 22.74 19.41 2.02
CA ASP A 19 22.19 20.76 1.92
C ASP A 19 21.65 21.21 3.28
N GLU A 20 22.38 22.11 3.92
CA GLU A 20 22.05 22.68 5.23
C GLU A 20 20.73 23.48 5.27
N LYS A 21 20.17 23.81 4.10
CA LYS A 21 18.88 24.53 3.99
C LYS A 21 17.68 23.63 4.21
N ILE A 22 17.86 22.32 4.11
CA ILE A 22 16.79 21.34 4.33
C ILE A 22 16.78 20.93 5.80
N LYS A 23 15.63 21.10 6.46
CA LYS A 23 15.45 20.73 7.86
C LYS A 23 14.29 19.74 8.00
N ILE A 24 14.55 18.63 8.66
CA ILE A 24 13.52 17.62 8.99
C ILE A 24 12.95 17.91 10.39
N ILE A 25 11.64 17.87 10.50
CA ILE A 25 10.89 18.07 11.76
C ILE A 25 10.03 16.83 12.00
N PRO A 26 10.55 15.79 12.67
CA PRO A 26 9.80 14.58 12.93
C PRO A 26 8.69 14.79 13.95
N ARG A 27 7.54 14.17 13.70
CA ARG A 27 6.40 14.11 14.63
C ARG A 27 5.73 12.74 14.56
N ASP A 28 5.22 12.29 15.68
CA ASP A 28 4.43 11.07 15.75
C ASP A 28 2.99 11.36 15.29
N SER A 29 2.55 10.64 14.25
CA SER A 29 1.19 10.76 13.69
C SER A 29 0.14 9.96 14.46
N GLY A 30 0.54 9.10 15.40
CA GLY A 30 -0.36 8.37 16.29
C GLY A 30 -1.06 7.15 15.69
N SER A 31 -0.51 6.54 14.62
CA SER A 31 -0.99 5.25 14.05
C SER A 31 -2.51 5.14 13.93
N GLY A 32 -3.15 6.01 13.16
CA GLY A 32 -4.61 6.03 12.97
C GLY A 32 -5.36 6.96 13.93
N ASN A 33 -4.70 7.51 14.94
CA ASN A 33 -5.32 8.47 15.84
C ASN A 33 -5.46 9.85 15.18
N LYS A 34 -6.70 10.20 14.82
CA LYS A 34 -7.04 11.45 14.13
C LYS A 34 -6.67 12.72 14.93
N GLU A 35 -6.85 12.71 16.23
CA GLU A 35 -6.57 13.88 17.08
C GLU A 35 -5.05 14.11 17.16
N GLN A 36 -4.30 13.05 17.36
CA GLN A 36 -2.83 13.12 17.40
C GLN A 36 -2.26 13.54 16.04
N LEU A 37 -2.78 13.00 14.95
CA LEU A 37 -2.40 13.43 13.60
C LEU A 37 -2.63 14.93 13.39
N ASN A 38 -3.83 15.44 13.72
CA ASN A 38 -4.15 16.86 13.58
C ASN A 38 -3.25 17.76 14.45
N ARG A 39 -2.89 17.31 15.66
CA ARG A 39 -1.94 18.01 16.53
C ARG A 39 -0.56 18.06 15.89
N ALA A 40 -0.05 16.92 15.44
CA ALA A 40 1.26 16.82 14.78
C ALA A 40 1.35 17.73 13.55
N ILE A 41 0.31 17.73 12.70
CA ILE A 41 0.26 18.60 11.51
C ILE A 41 0.32 20.07 11.90
N LYS A 42 -0.48 20.51 12.90
CA LYS A 42 -0.46 21.89 13.36
C LYS A 42 0.90 22.32 13.90
N GLU A 43 1.57 21.47 14.65
CA GLU A 43 2.92 21.73 15.16
C GLU A 43 3.94 21.90 14.02
N ILE A 44 3.87 21.05 12.99
CA ILE A 44 4.72 21.12 11.81
C ILE A 44 4.47 22.43 11.05
N ILE A 45 3.22 22.81 10.85
CA ILE A 45 2.83 24.05 10.18
C ILE A 45 3.34 25.27 10.95
N ASN A 46 3.19 25.28 12.27
CA ASN A 46 3.69 26.35 13.14
C ASN A 46 5.22 26.46 13.10
N SER A 47 5.91 25.39 12.75
CA SER A 47 7.37 25.40 12.53
C SER A 47 7.75 25.89 11.13
N GLY A 48 6.78 26.31 10.30
CA GLY A 48 7.01 26.87 8.97
C GLY A 48 7.12 25.86 7.82
N ALA A 49 6.93 24.57 8.08
CA ALA A 49 6.99 23.56 7.03
C ALA A 49 5.80 23.66 6.08
N LYS A 50 6.03 23.42 4.79
CA LYS A 50 5.03 23.42 3.70
C LYS A 50 4.86 22.05 3.06
N ILE A 51 5.77 21.12 3.31
CA ILE A 51 5.75 19.77 2.78
C ILE A 51 5.79 18.80 3.96
N ILE A 52 4.90 17.84 3.97
CA ILE A 52 4.82 16.80 5.00
C ILE A 52 4.91 15.43 4.33
N ILE A 53 5.89 14.61 4.71
CA ILE A 53 5.99 13.22 4.29
C ILE A 53 5.17 12.38 5.28
N GLY A 54 4.06 11.82 4.80
CA GLY A 54 3.08 11.11 5.63
C GLY A 54 1.66 11.68 5.49
N PRO A 55 0.72 11.20 6.29
CA PRO A 55 0.83 10.03 7.17
C PRO A 55 1.04 8.73 6.39
N MET A 56 1.48 7.67 7.07
CA MET A 56 1.72 6.37 6.44
C MET A 56 0.44 5.55 6.30
N ASP A 57 -0.53 5.79 7.15
CA ASP A 57 -1.85 5.17 7.07
C ASP A 57 -2.81 5.98 6.17
N SER A 58 -3.71 5.28 5.47
CA SER A 58 -4.69 5.90 4.56
C SER A 58 -6.00 6.28 5.23
N GLU A 59 -6.22 5.85 6.46
CA GLU A 59 -7.51 6.02 7.14
C GLU A 59 -7.86 7.49 7.38
N ASN A 60 -6.85 8.32 7.54
CA ASN A 60 -6.98 9.74 7.86
C ASN A 60 -6.78 10.70 6.68
N PHE A 61 -6.67 10.21 5.44
CA PHE A 61 -6.43 11.10 4.28
C PHE A 61 -7.49 12.16 4.07
N LYS A 62 -8.76 11.88 4.40
CA LYS A 62 -9.83 12.88 4.31
C LYS A 62 -9.60 14.11 5.20
N GLU A 63 -8.86 13.93 6.29
CA GLU A 63 -8.51 15.02 7.21
C GLU A 63 -7.51 15.99 6.58
N LEU A 64 -6.68 15.53 5.64
CA LEU A 64 -5.64 16.33 5.01
C LEU A 64 -6.23 17.43 4.11
N ASN A 65 -7.46 17.25 3.63
CA ASN A 65 -8.18 18.26 2.83
C ASN A 65 -8.37 19.61 3.54
N LYS A 66 -8.24 19.64 4.86
CA LYS A 66 -8.36 20.87 5.66
C LYS A 66 -7.14 21.79 5.53
N TYR A 67 -6.02 21.26 5.06
CA TYR A 67 -4.73 21.92 5.05
C TYR A 67 -4.30 22.24 3.61
N GLN A 68 -5.07 23.08 2.90
CA GLN A 68 -4.91 23.35 1.47
C GLN A 68 -3.53 23.94 1.08
N ASP A 69 -2.87 24.64 2.01
CA ASP A 69 -1.57 25.28 1.78
C ASP A 69 -0.38 24.33 2.06
N ILE A 70 -0.67 23.08 2.42
CA ILE A 70 0.34 22.07 2.75
C ILE A 70 0.31 20.97 1.70
N ILE A 71 1.47 20.58 1.19
CA ILE A 71 1.64 19.43 0.32
C ILE A 71 1.97 18.21 1.17
N PHE A 72 1.16 17.17 1.04
CA PHE A 72 1.42 15.88 1.68
C PHE A 72 1.98 14.89 0.67
N ILE A 73 3.08 14.24 1.02
CA ILE A 73 3.67 13.13 0.24
C ILE A 73 3.34 11.85 0.97
N SER A 74 2.36 11.11 0.45
CA SER A 74 1.91 9.85 1.03
C SER A 74 2.72 8.68 0.50
N LEU A 75 3.18 7.81 1.41
CA LEU A 75 3.84 6.54 1.12
C LEU A 75 2.84 5.36 1.09
N SER A 76 1.56 5.64 1.27
CA SER A 76 0.52 4.60 1.24
C SER A 76 0.41 3.98 -0.15
N ASN A 77 0.22 2.68 -0.18
CA ASN A 77 -0.11 1.91 -1.38
C ASN A 77 -1.64 1.88 -1.68
N ILE A 78 -2.44 2.53 -0.86
CA ILE A 78 -3.87 2.72 -1.07
C ILE A 78 -4.05 4.10 -1.68
N GLU A 79 -4.70 4.16 -2.86
CA GLU A 79 -5.06 5.44 -3.46
C GLU A 79 -6.14 6.10 -2.59
N PRO A 80 -5.87 7.25 -1.98
CA PRO A 80 -6.92 8.03 -1.37
C PRO A 80 -7.88 8.54 -2.46
N GLU A 81 -9.12 8.84 -2.09
CA GLU A 81 -9.92 9.79 -2.86
C GLU A 81 -9.11 11.09 -2.89
N ILE A 82 -8.52 11.39 -4.04
CA ILE A 82 -7.38 12.27 -4.21
C ILE A 82 -7.75 13.68 -3.74
N SER A 83 -7.19 14.07 -2.63
CA SER A 83 -7.08 15.47 -2.27
C SER A 83 -6.06 16.15 -3.18
N LYS A 84 -6.34 17.37 -3.66
CA LYS A 84 -5.44 18.12 -4.55
C LYS A 84 -4.07 18.40 -3.94
N ASN A 85 -3.97 18.33 -2.63
CA ASN A 85 -2.76 18.60 -1.86
C ASN A 85 -2.03 17.33 -1.38
N VAL A 86 -2.43 16.14 -1.86
CA VAL A 86 -1.78 14.86 -1.54
C VAL A 86 -1.16 14.26 -2.79
N ILE A 87 0.13 14.01 -2.75
CA ILE A 87 0.90 13.30 -3.78
C ILE A 87 1.17 11.90 -3.25
N SER A 88 0.60 10.88 -3.90
CA SER A 88 0.90 9.48 -3.56
C SER A 88 2.12 9.00 -4.36
N ILE A 89 3.16 8.55 -3.65
CA ILE A 89 4.37 7.96 -4.24
C ILE A 89 4.51 6.47 -3.93
N GLY A 90 3.56 5.90 -3.19
CA GLY A 90 3.48 4.46 -2.96
C GLY A 90 3.10 3.70 -4.23
N ILE A 91 3.52 2.42 -4.30
CA ILE A 91 3.08 1.53 -5.39
C ILE A 91 1.65 1.11 -5.10
N SER A 92 0.69 1.68 -5.84
CA SER A 92 -0.73 1.38 -5.63
C SER A 92 -1.07 -0.06 -5.98
N LEU A 93 -2.10 -0.62 -5.34
CA LEU A 93 -2.64 -1.94 -5.67
C LEU A 93 -3.04 -2.04 -7.15
N GLU A 94 -3.58 -0.96 -7.71
CA GLU A 94 -3.95 -0.90 -9.13
C GLU A 94 -2.74 -1.02 -10.04
N SER A 95 -1.65 -0.30 -9.74
CA SER A 95 -0.39 -0.40 -10.49
C SER A 95 0.19 -1.82 -10.43
N GLN A 96 0.13 -2.46 -9.27
CA GLN A 96 0.60 -3.84 -9.09
C GLN A 96 -0.25 -4.82 -9.91
N ILE A 97 -1.58 -4.73 -9.83
CA ILE A 97 -2.49 -5.59 -10.61
C ILE A 97 -2.26 -5.37 -12.11
N LYS A 98 -2.10 -4.13 -12.57
CA LYS A 98 -1.85 -3.82 -13.97
C LYS A 98 -0.50 -4.36 -14.47
N ALA A 99 0.54 -4.30 -13.64
CA ALA A 99 1.84 -4.90 -13.97
C ALA A 99 1.74 -6.42 -14.11
N LEU A 100 1.05 -7.09 -13.18
CA LEU A 100 0.79 -8.53 -13.23
C LEU A 100 -0.06 -8.90 -14.46
N GLU A 101 -1.10 -8.14 -14.75
CA GLU A 101 -1.93 -8.33 -15.94
C GLU A 101 -1.10 -8.28 -17.21
N ASN A 102 -0.29 -7.25 -17.39
CA ASN A 102 0.59 -7.10 -18.55
C ASN A 102 1.56 -8.27 -18.68
N PHE A 103 2.14 -8.71 -17.55
CA PHE A 103 3.02 -9.88 -17.54
C PHE A 103 2.30 -11.15 -17.99
N ILE A 104 1.11 -11.44 -17.44
CA ILE A 104 0.32 -12.64 -17.77
C ILE A 104 -0.09 -12.64 -19.25
N LEU A 105 -0.53 -11.49 -19.77
CA LEU A 105 -0.89 -11.34 -21.18
C LEU A 105 0.32 -11.56 -22.10
N LYS A 106 1.47 -10.97 -21.76
CA LYS A 106 2.73 -11.16 -22.50
C LYS A 106 3.18 -12.63 -22.52
N GLN A 107 2.99 -13.35 -21.41
CA GLN A 107 3.32 -14.77 -21.30
C GLN A 107 2.30 -15.70 -21.97
N LYS A 108 1.21 -15.16 -22.55
CA LYS A 108 0.14 -15.92 -23.23
C LYS A 108 -0.42 -17.08 -22.38
N LYS A 109 -0.50 -16.91 -21.06
CA LYS A 109 -1.00 -17.97 -20.17
C LYS A 109 -2.49 -18.18 -20.36
N LYS A 110 -2.88 -19.46 -20.56
CA LYS A 110 -4.28 -19.83 -20.84
C LYS A 110 -5.15 -19.92 -19.58
N LYS A 111 -4.54 -20.16 -18.43
CA LYS A 111 -5.25 -20.30 -17.14
C LYS A 111 -4.50 -19.50 -16.06
N THR A 112 -5.20 -18.71 -15.30
CA THR A 112 -4.65 -17.90 -14.22
C THR A 112 -5.45 -18.14 -12.95
N ILE A 113 -4.77 -18.21 -11.81
CA ILE A 113 -5.41 -18.21 -10.49
C ILE A 113 -4.92 -16.97 -9.77
N ILE A 114 -5.86 -16.14 -9.33
CA ILE A 114 -5.60 -14.96 -8.53
C ILE A 114 -5.83 -15.35 -7.08
N MET A 115 -4.75 -15.32 -6.28
CA MET A 115 -4.78 -15.72 -4.87
C MET A 115 -4.55 -14.51 -3.97
N TYR A 116 -5.40 -14.35 -2.95
CA TYR A 116 -5.21 -13.33 -1.93
C TYR A 116 -5.87 -13.76 -0.60
N PRO A 117 -5.37 -13.23 0.54
CA PRO A 117 -5.89 -13.61 1.85
C PRO A 117 -7.30 -13.06 2.10
N LYS A 118 -8.08 -13.80 2.89
CA LYS A 118 -9.36 -13.34 3.45
C LYS A 118 -9.08 -12.36 4.59
N ASN A 119 -9.06 -11.07 4.29
CA ASN A 119 -8.85 -10.00 5.26
C ASN A 119 -9.65 -8.75 4.86
N HIS A 120 -9.45 -7.64 5.58
CA HIS A 120 -10.13 -6.37 5.31
C HIS A 120 -9.83 -5.77 3.92
N TYR A 121 -8.71 -6.14 3.28
CA TYR A 121 -8.38 -5.70 1.93
C TYR A 121 -9.07 -6.51 0.82
N SER A 122 -9.72 -7.64 1.16
CA SER A 122 -10.32 -8.52 0.15
C SER A 122 -11.35 -7.81 -0.74
N SER A 123 -12.17 -6.94 -0.17
CA SER A 123 -13.18 -6.17 -0.91
C SER A 123 -12.56 -5.19 -1.91
N LEU A 124 -11.45 -4.54 -1.53
CA LEU A 124 -10.71 -3.64 -2.40
C LEU A 124 -10.08 -4.40 -3.57
N ILE A 125 -9.48 -5.56 -3.30
CA ILE A 125 -8.90 -6.43 -4.33
C ILE A 125 -9.99 -6.90 -5.29
N ASP A 126 -11.16 -7.33 -4.77
CA ASP A 126 -12.30 -7.73 -5.59
C ASP A 126 -12.75 -6.64 -6.57
N GLN A 127 -12.83 -5.40 -6.10
CA GLN A 127 -13.20 -4.27 -6.94
C GLN A 127 -12.18 -4.02 -8.07
N LYS A 128 -10.89 -4.05 -7.75
CA LYS A 128 -9.83 -3.80 -8.71
C LYS A 128 -9.68 -4.93 -9.74
N ILE A 129 -9.93 -6.18 -9.34
CA ILE A 129 -9.88 -7.35 -10.24
C ILE A 129 -11.02 -7.34 -11.26
N LYS A 130 -12.18 -6.76 -10.98
CA LYS A 130 -13.32 -6.72 -11.92
C LYS A 130 -12.97 -6.14 -13.28
N ASN A 131 -12.00 -5.25 -13.35
CA ASN A 131 -11.64 -4.50 -14.54
C ASN A 131 -10.41 -5.07 -15.29
N ILE A 132 -9.89 -6.24 -14.86
CA ILE A 132 -8.73 -6.85 -15.54
C ILE A 132 -9.11 -7.45 -16.90
N LYS A 133 -8.17 -7.42 -17.85
CA LYS A 133 -8.36 -7.93 -19.22
C LYS A 133 -8.11 -9.44 -19.37
N ILE A 134 -7.72 -10.12 -18.29
CA ILE A 134 -7.48 -11.57 -18.30
C ILE A 134 -8.83 -12.28 -18.38
N LYS A 135 -9.08 -13.03 -19.46
CA LYS A 135 -10.40 -13.66 -19.71
C LYS A 135 -10.64 -14.94 -18.89
N ASN A 136 -9.61 -15.75 -18.65
CA ASN A 136 -9.73 -17.05 -18.01
C ASN A 136 -8.98 -17.07 -16.68
N TYR A 137 -9.61 -16.57 -15.64
CA TYR A 137 -9.05 -16.63 -14.29
C TYR A 137 -10.05 -17.24 -13.28
N LYS A 138 -9.49 -17.80 -12.21
CA LYS A 138 -10.23 -18.20 -11.02
C LYS A 138 -9.73 -17.40 -9.83
N ILE A 139 -10.64 -16.98 -8.96
CA ILE A 139 -10.29 -16.33 -7.70
C ILE A 139 -10.22 -17.40 -6.62
N PHE A 140 -9.15 -17.37 -5.84
CA PHE A 140 -8.94 -18.20 -4.68
C PHE A 140 -8.62 -17.34 -3.47
N LYS A 141 -9.60 -17.18 -2.59
CA LYS A 141 -9.41 -16.46 -1.31
C LYS A 141 -9.01 -17.46 -0.25
N TYR A 142 -7.82 -17.32 0.29
CA TYR A 142 -7.27 -18.26 1.25
C TYR A 142 -7.30 -17.73 2.68
N ASN A 143 -7.32 -18.65 3.65
CA ASN A 143 -7.08 -18.31 5.05
C ASN A 143 -5.57 -18.12 5.26
N PRO A 144 -5.10 -16.99 5.86
CA PRO A 144 -3.67 -16.76 6.09
C PRO A 144 -3.05 -17.64 7.17
N ASP A 145 -3.84 -18.39 7.94
CA ASP A 145 -3.31 -19.38 8.89
C ASP A 145 -2.52 -20.47 8.13
N PRO A 146 -1.21 -20.66 8.40
CA PRO A 146 -0.38 -21.63 7.68
C PRO A 146 -0.90 -23.05 7.72
N LYS A 147 -1.54 -23.45 8.83
CA LYS A 147 -2.10 -24.80 9.00
C LYS A 147 -3.28 -25.06 8.05
N ILE A 148 -4.09 -24.03 7.82
CA ILE A 148 -5.26 -24.13 6.94
C ILE A 148 -4.82 -23.95 5.50
N LEU A 149 -3.94 -23.00 5.20
CA LEU A 149 -3.46 -22.65 3.89
C LEU A 149 -2.85 -23.85 3.15
N THR A 150 -2.04 -24.66 3.82
CA THR A 150 -1.42 -25.84 3.21
C THR A 150 -2.48 -26.79 2.64
N GLY A 151 -3.51 -27.11 3.41
CA GLY A 151 -4.59 -28.00 2.97
C GLY A 151 -5.47 -27.37 1.85
N GLU A 152 -5.66 -26.05 1.87
CA GLU A 152 -6.39 -25.33 0.82
C GLU A 152 -5.61 -25.35 -0.51
N ILE A 153 -4.28 -25.15 -0.48
CA ILE A 153 -3.40 -25.20 -1.66
C ILE A 153 -3.34 -26.63 -2.24
N GLU A 154 -3.22 -27.63 -1.40
CA GLU A 154 -3.24 -29.04 -1.85
C GLU A 154 -4.53 -29.40 -2.61
N LYS A 155 -5.67 -28.96 -2.09
CA LYS A 155 -6.99 -29.13 -2.77
C LYS A 155 -7.03 -28.37 -4.09
N LEU A 156 -6.55 -27.13 -4.13
CA LEU A 156 -6.56 -26.29 -5.33
C LEU A 156 -5.70 -26.87 -6.44
N THR A 157 -4.54 -27.44 -6.10
CA THR A 157 -3.56 -27.96 -7.07
C THR A 157 -3.76 -29.44 -7.40
N ASN A 158 -4.67 -30.15 -6.72
CA ASN A 158 -4.80 -31.59 -6.76
C ASN A 158 -3.46 -32.31 -6.52
N TYR A 159 -2.61 -31.74 -5.67
CA TYR A 159 -1.23 -32.23 -5.44
C TYR A 159 -1.20 -33.71 -5.04
N SER A 160 -2.09 -34.11 -4.17
CA SER A 160 -2.17 -35.51 -3.70
C SER A 160 -2.50 -36.51 -4.82
N GLN A 161 -3.25 -36.11 -5.84
CA GLN A 161 -3.54 -36.97 -7.00
C GLN A 161 -2.35 -37.02 -7.96
N ARG A 162 -1.64 -35.91 -8.16
CA ARG A 162 -0.43 -35.89 -9.01
C ARG A 162 0.70 -36.73 -8.48
N LYS A 163 0.88 -36.75 -7.15
CA LYS A 163 1.91 -37.54 -6.46
C LYS A 163 1.67 -39.05 -6.57
N ARG A 164 0.42 -39.51 -6.79
CA ARG A 164 0.10 -40.94 -6.99
C ARG A 164 0.30 -41.40 -8.42
N ASN A 165 0.42 -40.48 -9.37
CA ASN A 165 0.55 -40.76 -10.80
C ASN A 165 1.98 -40.57 -11.31
N LEU A 166 2.95 -40.34 -10.42
CA LEU A 166 4.40 -40.36 -10.62
C LEU A 166 4.99 -41.60 -9.98
#